data_7924d2268d140afbc034e697cf5f43dd
#
_entry.id   7924d2268d140afbc034e697cf5f43dd
#
_cell.length_a   1.000
_cell.length_b   1.000
_cell.length_c   1.000
_cell.angle_alpha   90.00
_cell.angle_beta   90.00
_cell.angle_gamma   90.00
#
_symmetry.space_group_name_H-M   'P 1'
#
loop_
_entity.id
_entity.type
_entity.pdbx_description
1 polymer ?
#
loop_
_entity_poly.entity_id
_entity_poly.type
_entity_poly.pdbx_seq_one_letter_code
_entity_poly.pdbx_strand_id
1 'polypeptide(L)'
;MENGNEMIRIEHLRKSYGDLQVLDDINLTIKRGEKLVILGPSGSGKSTLIRCINHLEKPTSGEIYIGGELVTQKNWIQMSRDHMSMVFQQFNLYPHKTVLQNLTMAPIKLHKVPKKEAEKTAMEYLDRVGLANKADAYPQNLSGGQQQRVAIARALVTHPEIILFDEPTSALDPEMVNEVLDVMVQLSKEDITMICVTHEIGFARQVADRVIFLDSAKIVEEGTPEEVFGKPKNERTKIFFSKILH
;
A
#
# COMPACT_ATOMS: atom_id res chain seq x y z
N MET A 1 11.68 8.52 25.69
CA MET A 1 10.44 9.17 25.25
C MET A 1 10.57 9.52 23.75
N GLU A 2 10.52 8.48 22.87
CA GLU A 2 10.61 8.64 21.39
C GLU A 2 9.34 8.21 20.67
N ASN A 3 8.23 7.98 21.41
CA ASN A 3 7.01 7.37 20.86
C ASN A 3 6.11 8.31 20.03
N GLY A 4 6.49 9.57 19.82
CA GLY A 4 5.65 10.54 19.11
C GLY A 4 5.65 10.42 17.57
N ASN A 5 6.57 9.65 16.98
CA ASN A 5 6.75 9.56 15.53
C ASN A 5 6.45 8.16 14.95
N GLU A 6 6.09 7.19 15.78
CA GLU A 6 5.72 5.85 15.29
C GLU A 6 4.30 5.86 14.75
N MET A 7 4.15 5.44 13.48
CA MET A 7 2.83 5.27 12.86
C MET A 7 2.34 3.84 12.93
N ILE A 8 3.24 2.89 12.66
CA ILE A 8 2.95 1.46 12.77
C ILE A 8 4.11 0.79 13.52
N ARG A 9 3.77 -0.08 14.47
CA ARG A 9 4.73 -0.95 15.15
C ARG A 9 4.23 -2.38 15.14
N ILE A 10 5.08 -3.28 14.70
CA ILE A 10 4.82 -4.72 14.57
C ILE A 10 5.81 -5.45 15.47
N GLU A 11 5.29 -6.32 16.34
CA GLU A 11 6.07 -7.09 17.30
C GLU A 11 5.80 -8.58 17.14
N HIS A 12 6.87 -9.35 16.87
CA HIS A 12 6.85 -10.82 16.79
C HIS A 12 5.75 -11.38 15.91
N LEU A 13 5.41 -10.68 14.80
CA LEU A 13 4.32 -11.08 13.93
C LEU A 13 4.63 -12.39 13.23
N ARG A 14 3.70 -13.34 13.34
CA ARG A 14 3.72 -14.62 12.62
C ARG A 14 2.41 -14.85 11.91
N LYS A 15 2.52 -15.46 10.72
CA LYS A 15 1.35 -15.90 9.96
C LYS A 15 1.62 -17.26 9.34
N SER A 16 0.69 -18.19 9.58
CA SER A 16 0.68 -19.51 8.96
C SER A 16 -0.67 -19.82 8.34
N TYR A 17 -0.67 -20.61 7.29
CA TYR A 17 -1.84 -21.23 6.66
C TYR A 17 -1.68 -22.75 6.77
N GLY A 18 -2.35 -23.37 7.74
CA GLY A 18 -2.05 -24.74 8.14
C GLY A 18 -0.59 -24.88 8.56
N ASP A 19 0.14 -25.79 7.94
CA ASP A 19 1.56 -26.04 8.24
C ASP A 19 2.52 -25.07 7.51
N LEU A 20 2.02 -24.30 6.55
CA LEU A 20 2.82 -23.35 5.79
C LEU A 20 3.01 -22.03 6.56
N GLN A 21 4.21 -21.80 7.06
CA GLN A 21 4.59 -20.54 7.68
C GLN A 21 4.97 -19.52 6.61
N VAL A 22 4.24 -18.41 6.54
CA VAL A 22 4.40 -17.35 5.52
C VAL A 22 5.07 -16.11 6.09
N LEU A 23 4.90 -15.82 7.39
CA LEU A 23 5.64 -14.81 8.14
C LEU A 23 6.15 -15.42 9.43
N ASP A 24 7.43 -15.18 9.75
CA ASP A 24 8.11 -15.72 10.93
C ASP A 24 8.85 -14.60 11.66
N ASP A 25 8.34 -14.24 12.81
CA ASP A 25 8.95 -13.31 13.76
C ASP A 25 9.29 -11.92 13.14
N ILE A 26 8.32 -11.35 12.41
CA ILE A 26 8.48 -10.03 11.82
C ILE A 26 8.39 -8.97 12.92
N ASN A 27 9.43 -8.17 13.04
CA ASN A 27 9.52 -6.99 13.89
C ASN A 27 9.81 -5.79 13.00
N LEU A 28 8.95 -4.77 13.02
CA LEU A 28 9.04 -3.63 12.11
C LEU A 28 8.38 -2.40 12.73
N THR A 29 9.08 -1.27 12.71
CA THR A 29 8.51 0.03 13.09
C THR A 29 8.52 0.95 11.88
N ILE A 30 7.41 1.62 11.60
CA ILE A 30 7.26 2.56 10.49
C ILE A 30 6.88 3.91 11.05
N LYS A 31 7.62 4.95 10.65
CA LYS A 31 7.41 6.31 11.13
C LYS A 31 6.27 6.99 10.37
N ARG A 32 5.67 8.01 10.98
CA ARG A 32 4.69 8.88 10.31
C ARG A 32 5.33 9.57 9.11
N GLY A 33 4.64 9.56 7.98
CA GLY A 33 5.11 10.13 6.72
C GLY A 33 6.18 9.30 5.99
N GLU A 34 6.65 8.18 6.55
CA GLU A 34 7.67 7.33 5.94
C GLU A 34 7.15 6.60 4.69
N LYS A 35 8.00 6.51 3.67
CA LYS A 35 7.78 5.73 2.43
C LYS A 35 8.60 4.45 2.52
N LEU A 36 7.96 3.38 2.98
CA LEU A 36 8.56 2.05 3.09
C LEU A 36 8.26 1.23 1.83
N VAL A 37 9.30 0.67 1.22
CA VAL A 37 9.13 -0.27 0.11
C VAL A 37 9.52 -1.68 0.55
N ILE A 38 8.68 -2.65 0.21
CA ILE A 38 8.85 -4.07 0.52
C ILE A 38 9.14 -4.81 -0.77
N LEU A 39 10.32 -5.43 -0.84
CA LEU A 39 10.79 -6.23 -1.97
C LEU A 39 11.02 -7.67 -1.56
N GLY A 40 11.15 -8.55 -2.54
CA GLY A 40 11.44 -9.96 -2.33
C GLY A 40 10.84 -10.85 -3.41
N PRO A 41 11.22 -12.13 -3.48
CA PRO A 41 10.69 -13.08 -4.44
C PRO A 41 9.19 -13.30 -4.28
N SER A 42 8.53 -13.83 -5.33
CA SER A 42 7.14 -14.26 -5.24
C SER A 42 6.99 -15.32 -4.15
N GLY A 43 5.91 -15.22 -3.37
CA GLY A 43 5.66 -16.16 -2.26
C GLY A 43 6.45 -15.88 -0.98
N SER A 44 7.27 -14.82 -0.89
CA SER A 44 8.04 -14.52 0.33
C SER A 44 7.21 -13.95 1.50
N GLY A 45 5.92 -13.65 1.28
CA GLY A 45 5.03 -13.15 2.33
C GLY A 45 4.71 -11.64 2.26
N LYS A 46 5.20 -10.89 1.24
CA LYS A 46 5.01 -9.44 1.10
C LYS A 46 3.55 -8.99 1.20
N SER A 47 2.69 -9.53 0.33
CA SER A 47 1.25 -9.22 0.32
C SER A 47 0.57 -9.67 1.62
N THR A 48 1.02 -10.80 2.21
CA THR A 48 0.50 -11.26 3.50
C THR A 48 0.86 -10.29 4.62
N LEU A 49 2.08 -9.72 4.61
CA LEU A 49 2.51 -8.75 5.61
C LEU A 49 1.61 -7.50 5.58
N ILE A 50 1.41 -6.87 4.43
CA ILE A 50 0.57 -5.68 4.35
C ILE A 50 -0.92 -5.98 4.61
N ARG A 51 -1.39 -7.19 4.27
CA ARG A 51 -2.76 -7.62 4.61
C ARG A 51 -2.92 -7.91 6.11
N CYS A 52 -1.86 -8.31 6.81
CA CYS A 52 -1.87 -8.38 8.27
C CYS A 52 -1.92 -6.98 8.89
N ILE A 53 -1.17 -6.01 8.35
CA ILE A 53 -1.21 -4.61 8.82
C ILE A 53 -2.63 -4.05 8.71
N ASN A 54 -3.30 -4.25 7.58
CA ASN A 54 -4.69 -3.82 7.37
C ASN A 54 -5.73 -4.78 7.98
N HIS A 55 -5.28 -5.81 8.68
CA HIS A 55 -6.11 -6.83 9.32
C HIS A 55 -7.08 -7.57 8.37
N LEU A 56 -6.84 -7.50 7.06
CA LEU A 56 -7.53 -8.34 6.06
C LEU A 56 -7.11 -9.82 6.23
N GLU A 57 -5.89 -10.03 6.70
CA GLU A 57 -5.38 -11.32 7.15
C GLU A 57 -5.10 -11.25 8.65
N LYS A 58 -5.77 -12.12 9.41
CA LYS A 58 -5.52 -12.21 10.84
C LYS A 58 -4.15 -12.84 11.12
N PRO A 59 -3.25 -12.19 11.88
CA PRO A 59 -2.03 -12.83 12.34
C PRO A 59 -2.29 -14.12 13.12
N THR A 60 -1.36 -15.08 13.03
CA THR A 60 -1.38 -16.28 13.88
C THR A 60 -0.94 -15.93 15.29
N SER A 61 0.08 -15.07 15.42
CA SER A 61 0.55 -14.50 16.70
C SER A 61 1.30 -13.19 16.45
N GLY A 62 1.68 -12.51 17.53
CA GLY A 62 2.31 -11.20 17.50
C GLY A 62 1.29 -10.06 17.58
N GLU A 63 1.79 -8.84 17.65
CA GLU A 63 1.00 -7.65 17.89
C GLU A 63 1.27 -6.57 16.83
N ILE A 64 0.24 -5.81 16.49
CA ILE A 64 0.32 -4.67 15.57
C ILE A 64 -0.27 -3.47 16.28
N TYR A 65 0.46 -2.38 16.26
CA TYR A 65 0.04 -1.09 16.81
C TYR A 65 -0.04 -0.07 15.68
N ILE A 66 -1.07 0.78 15.69
CA ILE A 66 -1.29 1.88 14.76
C ILE A 66 -1.51 3.16 15.58
N GLY A 67 -0.71 4.20 15.34
CA GLY A 67 -0.76 5.43 16.11
C GLY A 67 -0.55 5.21 17.63
N GLY A 68 0.17 4.14 18.02
CA GLY A 68 0.40 3.74 19.41
C GLY A 68 -0.70 2.88 20.02
N GLU A 69 -1.82 2.64 19.33
CA GLU A 69 -2.94 1.81 19.81
C GLU A 69 -2.81 0.37 19.28
N LEU A 70 -2.97 -0.62 20.19
CA LEU A 70 -2.94 -2.04 19.83
C LEU A 70 -4.17 -2.40 18.99
N VAL A 71 -3.92 -2.98 17.81
CA VAL A 71 -4.97 -3.51 16.94
C VAL A 71 -5.46 -4.85 17.47
N THR A 72 -6.75 -4.92 17.75
CA THR A 72 -7.44 -6.10 18.31
C THR A 72 -8.62 -6.50 17.44
N GLN A 73 -9.20 -7.68 17.70
CA GLN A 73 -10.44 -8.08 17.03
C GLN A 73 -11.64 -7.17 17.30
N LYS A 74 -11.57 -6.34 18.32
CA LYS A 74 -12.67 -5.44 18.70
C LYS A 74 -12.60 -4.10 17.97
N ASN A 75 -11.39 -3.59 17.71
CA ASN A 75 -11.17 -2.25 17.15
C ASN A 75 -10.62 -2.23 15.71
N TRP A 76 -10.20 -3.37 15.12
CA TRP A 76 -9.50 -3.40 13.82
C TRP A 76 -10.29 -2.74 12.68
N ILE A 77 -11.64 -2.92 12.66
CA ILE A 77 -12.47 -2.30 11.62
C ILE A 77 -12.42 -0.79 11.71
N GLN A 78 -12.50 -0.25 12.93
CA GLN A 78 -12.42 1.18 13.17
C GLN A 78 -11.02 1.70 12.83
N MET A 79 -9.97 1.06 13.36
CA MET A 79 -8.58 1.42 13.11
C MET A 79 -8.27 1.44 11.59
N SER A 80 -8.71 0.40 10.87
CA SER A 80 -8.53 0.32 9.42
C SER A 80 -9.28 1.43 8.67
N ARG A 81 -10.50 1.77 9.08
CA ARG A 81 -11.30 2.82 8.44
C ARG A 81 -10.78 4.23 8.72
N ASP A 82 -10.31 4.46 9.93
CA ASP A 82 -9.97 5.80 10.39
C ASP A 82 -8.55 6.19 9.96
N HIS A 83 -7.64 5.22 9.83
CA HIS A 83 -6.23 5.50 9.59
C HIS A 83 -5.71 5.10 8.23
N MET A 84 -6.30 4.10 7.54
CA MET A 84 -5.66 3.53 6.36
C MET A 84 -6.57 3.24 5.19
N SER A 85 -5.96 3.25 4.01
CA SER A 85 -6.56 2.77 2.77
C SER A 85 -5.62 1.80 2.08
N MET A 86 -6.17 0.92 1.23
CA MET A 86 -5.39 -0.07 0.51
C MET A 86 -5.72 -0.05 -0.98
N VAL A 87 -4.67 -0.06 -1.79
CA VAL A 87 -4.72 -0.22 -3.25
C VAL A 87 -4.18 -1.60 -3.58
N PHE A 88 -5.00 -2.38 -4.27
CA PHE A 88 -4.72 -3.78 -4.58
C PHE A 88 -4.13 -3.94 -5.98
N GLN A 89 -3.53 -5.09 -6.23
CA GLN A 89 -3.11 -5.53 -7.56
C GLN A 89 -4.28 -5.55 -8.56
N GLN A 90 -5.43 -6.10 -8.15
CA GLN A 90 -6.68 -5.97 -8.87
C GLN A 90 -7.37 -4.68 -8.43
N PHE A 91 -7.90 -3.93 -9.37
CA PHE A 91 -8.45 -2.58 -9.13
C PHE A 91 -9.61 -2.55 -8.12
N ASN A 92 -10.36 -3.64 -8.02
CA ASN A 92 -11.49 -3.85 -7.10
C ASN A 92 -12.53 -2.69 -7.15
N LEU A 93 -12.72 -2.10 -8.34
CA LEU A 93 -13.77 -1.11 -8.53
C LEU A 93 -15.14 -1.79 -8.57
N TYR A 94 -16.14 -1.10 -8.06
CA TYR A 94 -17.54 -1.56 -8.15
C TYR A 94 -18.01 -1.44 -9.61
N PRO A 95 -18.23 -2.54 -10.36
CA PRO A 95 -18.45 -2.50 -11.80
C PRO A 95 -19.79 -1.85 -12.18
N HIS A 96 -20.77 -1.88 -11.29
CA HIS A 96 -22.10 -1.29 -11.45
C HIS A 96 -22.22 0.15 -10.94
N LYS A 97 -21.12 0.78 -10.60
CA LYS A 97 -21.02 2.17 -10.16
C LYS A 97 -20.17 2.96 -11.13
N THR A 98 -20.51 4.23 -11.33
CA THR A 98 -19.63 5.14 -12.08
C THR A 98 -18.34 5.39 -11.31
N VAL A 99 -17.36 5.99 -11.97
CA VAL A 99 -16.10 6.42 -11.35
C VAL A 99 -16.37 7.32 -10.15
N LEU A 100 -17.19 8.36 -10.32
CA LEU A 100 -17.56 9.27 -9.24
C LEU A 100 -18.23 8.54 -8.07
N GLN A 101 -19.13 7.59 -8.37
CA GLN A 101 -19.81 6.80 -7.36
C GLN A 101 -18.84 5.84 -6.62
N ASN A 102 -17.81 5.33 -7.29
CA ASN A 102 -16.77 4.54 -6.65
C ASN A 102 -16.01 5.33 -5.59
N LEU A 103 -15.70 6.61 -5.87
CA LEU A 103 -15.00 7.46 -4.92
C LEU A 103 -15.90 7.94 -3.78
N THR A 104 -17.15 8.32 -4.07
CA THR A 104 -18.03 8.97 -3.09
C THR A 104 -18.68 8.01 -2.11
N MET A 105 -18.67 6.70 -2.39
CA MET A 105 -19.41 5.74 -1.58
C MET A 105 -18.91 5.64 -0.14
N ALA A 106 -17.61 5.54 0.08
CA ALA A 106 -17.03 5.43 1.42
C ALA A 106 -17.21 6.73 2.22
N PRO A 107 -16.87 7.92 1.72
CA PRO A 107 -17.14 9.19 2.41
C PRO A 107 -18.59 9.34 2.85
N ILE A 108 -19.55 9.06 1.97
CA ILE A 108 -20.98 9.21 2.28
C ILE A 108 -21.46 8.17 3.26
N LYS A 109 -21.14 6.88 3.04
CA LYS A 109 -21.72 5.78 3.82
C LYS A 109 -21.03 5.57 5.15
N LEU A 110 -19.69 5.68 5.19
CA LEU A 110 -18.90 5.39 6.38
C LEU A 110 -18.64 6.65 7.21
N HIS A 111 -18.21 7.74 6.56
CA HIS A 111 -17.85 8.99 7.24
C HIS A 111 -18.98 10.01 7.32
N LYS A 112 -20.17 9.70 6.76
CA LYS A 112 -21.37 10.55 6.79
C LYS A 112 -21.17 11.93 6.15
N VAL A 113 -20.21 12.07 5.26
CA VAL A 113 -19.95 13.30 4.51
C VAL A 113 -21.17 13.63 3.64
N PRO A 114 -21.63 14.88 3.59
CA PRO A 114 -22.71 15.32 2.70
C PRO A 114 -22.37 15.01 1.23
N LYS A 115 -23.37 14.56 0.45
CA LYS A 115 -23.17 14.12 -0.94
C LYS A 115 -22.43 15.15 -1.79
N LYS A 116 -22.83 16.43 -1.73
CA LYS A 116 -22.21 17.52 -2.50
C LYS A 116 -20.73 17.72 -2.17
N GLU A 117 -20.38 17.60 -0.90
CA GLU A 117 -19.00 17.72 -0.43
C GLU A 117 -18.17 16.52 -0.88
N ALA A 118 -18.71 15.29 -0.72
CA ALA A 118 -18.06 14.07 -1.20
C ALA A 118 -17.83 14.09 -2.72
N GLU A 119 -18.80 14.58 -3.51
CA GLU A 119 -18.67 14.74 -4.95
C GLU A 119 -17.60 15.78 -5.32
N LYS A 120 -17.55 16.90 -4.61
CA LYS A 120 -16.51 17.93 -4.82
C LYS A 120 -15.11 17.36 -4.57
N THR A 121 -14.90 16.75 -3.41
CA THR A 121 -13.62 16.12 -3.06
C THR A 121 -13.24 15.00 -4.05
N ALA A 122 -14.20 14.18 -4.45
CA ALA A 122 -13.96 13.14 -5.43
C ALA A 122 -13.50 13.70 -6.78
N MET A 123 -14.10 14.82 -7.26
CA MET A 123 -13.69 15.48 -8.49
C MET A 123 -12.28 16.07 -8.40
N GLU A 124 -11.90 16.63 -7.25
CA GLU A 124 -10.54 17.12 -6.99
C GLU A 124 -9.51 15.98 -7.10
N TYR A 125 -9.79 14.80 -6.51
CA TYR A 125 -8.90 13.64 -6.64
C TYR A 125 -8.91 13.03 -8.04
N LEU A 126 -10.03 13.04 -8.76
CA LEU A 126 -10.09 12.61 -10.15
C LEU A 126 -9.25 13.54 -11.06
N ASP A 127 -9.27 14.84 -10.81
CA ASP A 127 -8.41 15.80 -11.53
C ASP A 127 -6.93 15.52 -11.26
N ARG A 128 -6.54 15.28 -10.01
CA ARG A 128 -5.16 14.93 -9.63
C ARG A 128 -4.62 13.67 -10.34
N VAL A 129 -5.48 12.69 -10.64
CA VAL A 129 -5.09 11.49 -11.39
C VAL A 129 -5.38 11.61 -12.90
N GLY A 130 -5.78 12.80 -13.39
CA GLY A 130 -6.03 13.09 -14.82
C GLY A 130 -7.28 12.42 -15.38
N LEU A 131 -8.30 12.17 -14.55
CA LEU A 131 -9.51 11.43 -14.94
C LEU A 131 -10.83 12.17 -14.61
N ALA A 132 -10.79 13.50 -14.41
CA ALA A 132 -12.00 14.29 -14.14
C ALA A 132 -13.06 14.11 -15.23
N ASN A 133 -12.65 14.01 -16.50
CA ASN A 133 -13.53 13.78 -17.65
C ASN A 133 -14.15 12.39 -17.73
N LYS A 134 -13.78 11.47 -16.82
CA LYS A 134 -14.27 10.09 -16.73
C LYS A 134 -15.22 9.87 -15.54
N ALA A 135 -15.63 10.91 -14.82
CA ALA A 135 -16.44 10.83 -13.62
C ALA A 135 -17.73 9.99 -13.80
N ASP A 136 -18.39 10.13 -14.94
CA ASP A 136 -19.63 9.41 -15.26
C ASP A 136 -19.41 8.06 -15.97
N ALA A 137 -18.16 7.71 -16.31
CA ALA A 137 -17.82 6.44 -16.94
C ALA A 137 -17.95 5.28 -15.94
N TYR A 138 -18.19 4.10 -16.46
CA TYR A 138 -18.15 2.84 -15.70
C TYR A 138 -16.76 2.21 -15.81
N PRO A 139 -16.30 1.41 -14.81
CA PRO A 139 -14.99 0.77 -14.83
C PRO A 139 -14.68 -0.01 -16.11
N GLN A 140 -15.65 -0.71 -16.67
CA GLN A 140 -15.50 -1.47 -17.93
C GLN A 140 -15.12 -0.62 -19.15
N ASN A 141 -15.36 0.68 -19.09
CA ASN A 141 -15.04 1.63 -20.16
C ASN A 141 -13.67 2.33 -19.96
N LEU A 142 -12.88 1.85 -19.01
CA LEU A 142 -11.55 2.38 -18.67
C LEU A 142 -10.46 1.36 -18.99
N SER A 143 -9.28 1.86 -19.40
CA SER A 143 -8.08 1.01 -19.48
C SER A 143 -7.65 0.55 -18.09
N GLY A 144 -6.79 -0.49 -18.02
CA GLY A 144 -6.25 -0.98 -16.75
C GLY A 144 -5.56 0.10 -15.93
N GLY A 145 -4.70 0.92 -16.56
CA GLY A 145 -4.03 2.05 -15.90
C GLY A 145 -5.01 3.11 -15.42
N GLN A 146 -6.08 3.40 -16.18
CA GLN A 146 -7.15 4.31 -15.73
C GLN A 146 -7.91 3.73 -14.53
N GLN A 147 -8.25 2.43 -14.54
CA GLN A 147 -8.91 1.77 -13.42
C GLN A 147 -8.03 1.82 -12.16
N GLN A 148 -6.73 1.61 -12.28
CA GLN A 148 -5.80 1.67 -11.16
C GLN A 148 -5.68 3.10 -10.61
N ARG A 149 -5.61 4.11 -11.47
CA ARG A 149 -5.61 5.52 -11.04
C ARG A 149 -6.92 5.90 -10.33
N VAL A 150 -8.06 5.38 -10.78
CA VAL A 150 -9.34 5.52 -10.05
C VAL A 150 -9.29 4.81 -8.69
N ALA A 151 -8.68 3.62 -8.59
CA ALA A 151 -8.52 2.92 -7.32
C ALA A 151 -7.63 3.69 -6.33
N ILE A 152 -6.57 4.33 -6.82
CA ILE A 152 -5.72 5.24 -6.03
C ILE A 152 -6.53 6.46 -5.56
N ALA A 153 -7.25 7.14 -6.46
CA ALA A 153 -8.09 8.28 -6.11
C ALA A 153 -9.16 7.89 -5.07
N ARG A 154 -9.78 6.71 -5.21
CA ARG A 154 -10.73 6.16 -4.23
C ARG A 154 -10.09 5.91 -2.86
N ALA A 155 -8.84 5.51 -2.81
CA ALA A 155 -8.12 5.33 -1.55
C ALA A 155 -7.83 6.67 -0.86
N LEU A 156 -7.57 7.73 -1.64
CA LEU A 156 -7.20 9.06 -1.15
C LEU A 156 -8.37 9.89 -0.65
N VAL A 157 -9.57 9.70 -1.22
CA VAL A 157 -10.75 10.55 -0.94
C VAL A 157 -11.22 10.48 0.52
N THR A 158 -10.77 9.49 1.28
CA THR A 158 -11.02 9.36 2.72
C THR A 158 -9.96 10.01 3.59
N HIS A 159 -8.96 10.66 2.99
CA HIS A 159 -7.83 11.32 3.67
C HIS A 159 -7.10 10.40 4.67
N PRO A 160 -6.63 9.22 4.25
CA PRO A 160 -5.99 8.28 5.16
C PRO A 160 -4.61 8.78 5.60
N GLU A 161 -4.19 8.42 6.83
CA GLU A 161 -2.82 8.65 7.31
C GLU A 161 -1.83 7.64 6.74
N ILE A 162 -2.32 6.45 6.33
CA ILE A 162 -1.53 5.34 5.80
C ILE A 162 -2.15 4.85 4.49
N ILE A 163 -1.33 4.69 3.44
CA ILE A 163 -1.73 3.99 2.22
C ILE A 163 -0.86 2.75 2.04
N LEU A 164 -1.52 1.62 1.83
CA LEU A 164 -0.91 0.33 1.52
C LEU A 164 -1.08 0.05 0.03
N PHE A 165 0.02 -0.25 -0.68
CA PHE A 165 0.01 -0.63 -2.08
C PHE A 165 0.47 -2.09 -2.22
N ASP A 166 -0.42 -2.98 -2.69
CA ASP A 166 -0.13 -4.40 -2.94
C ASP A 166 0.07 -4.63 -4.44
N GLU A 167 1.30 -4.50 -4.91
CA GLU A 167 1.69 -4.69 -6.31
C GLU A 167 0.80 -3.93 -7.32
N PRO A 168 0.65 -2.61 -7.22
CA PRO A 168 -0.36 -1.83 -7.94
C PRO A 168 -0.18 -1.81 -9.46
N THR A 169 0.98 -2.24 -9.98
CA THR A 169 1.30 -2.24 -11.42
C THR A 169 1.33 -3.64 -12.04
N SER A 170 1.30 -4.70 -11.24
CA SER A 170 1.55 -6.07 -11.73
C SER A 170 0.43 -6.64 -12.63
N ALA A 171 -0.77 -6.05 -12.61
CA ALA A 171 -1.89 -6.43 -13.50
C ALA A 171 -2.02 -5.51 -14.73
N LEU A 172 -1.02 -4.64 -14.99
CA LEU A 172 -1.05 -3.66 -16.07
C LEU A 172 -0.15 -4.05 -17.23
N ASP A 173 -0.55 -3.63 -18.43
CA ASP A 173 0.34 -3.66 -19.58
C ASP A 173 1.50 -2.68 -19.38
N PRO A 174 2.72 -2.98 -19.85
CA PRO A 174 3.91 -2.14 -19.63
C PRO A 174 3.73 -0.67 -20.03
N GLU A 175 2.94 -0.39 -21.06
CA GLU A 175 2.65 0.97 -21.53
C GLU A 175 1.87 1.82 -20.49
N MET A 176 1.13 1.17 -19.58
CA MET A 176 0.29 1.83 -18.59
C MET A 176 0.97 1.97 -17.22
N VAL A 177 2.05 1.26 -16.98
CA VAL A 177 2.77 1.22 -15.69
C VAL A 177 3.23 2.62 -15.28
N ASN A 178 3.86 3.35 -16.20
CA ASN A 178 4.42 4.68 -15.90
C ASN A 178 3.36 5.68 -15.45
N GLU A 179 2.16 5.66 -16.05
CA GLU A 179 1.07 6.57 -15.66
C GLU A 179 0.64 6.37 -14.19
N VAL A 180 0.68 5.13 -13.71
CA VAL A 180 0.34 4.80 -12.31
C VAL A 180 1.49 5.16 -11.39
N LEU A 181 2.73 4.84 -11.78
CA LEU A 181 3.92 5.19 -10.99
C LEU A 181 4.08 6.70 -10.83
N ASP A 182 3.80 7.49 -11.86
CA ASP A 182 3.85 8.96 -11.79
C ASP A 182 2.88 9.51 -10.72
N VAL A 183 1.65 8.97 -10.65
CA VAL A 183 0.70 9.31 -9.59
C VAL A 183 1.27 8.94 -8.21
N MET A 184 1.86 7.76 -8.06
CA MET A 184 2.45 7.33 -6.78
C MET A 184 3.67 8.17 -6.39
N VAL A 185 4.49 8.61 -7.35
CA VAL A 185 5.60 9.56 -7.12
C VAL A 185 5.08 10.92 -6.67
N GLN A 186 3.97 11.41 -7.21
CA GLN A 186 3.37 12.66 -6.70
C GLN A 186 2.89 12.49 -5.25
N LEU A 187 2.25 11.37 -4.94
CA LEU A 187 1.78 11.09 -3.57
C LEU A 187 2.93 10.94 -2.58
N SER A 188 4.08 10.41 -2.98
CA SER A 188 5.22 10.26 -2.07
C SER A 188 5.79 11.59 -1.59
N LYS A 189 5.47 12.71 -2.23
CA LYS A 189 5.87 14.05 -1.80
C LYS A 189 4.98 14.64 -0.72
N GLU A 190 3.86 13.99 -0.42
CA GLU A 190 2.92 14.42 0.62
C GLU A 190 3.28 13.80 1.98
N ASP A 191 2.79 14.41 3.05
CA ASP A 191 2.97 13.89 4.41
C ASP A 191 1.97 12.76 4.71
N ILE A 192 2.10 11.66 3.95
CA ILE A 192 1.32 10.44 4.10
C ILE A 192 2.26 9.25 4.24
N THR A 193 1.97 8.36 5.18
CA THR A 193 2.73 7.13 5.34
C THR A 193 2.40 6.18 4.19
N MET A 194 3.40 5.70 3.45
CA MET A 194 3.20 4.78 2.34
C MET A 194 3.94 3.47 2.59
N ILE A 195 3.26 2.35 2.37
CA ILE A 195 3.88 1.03 2.38
C ILE A 195 3.59 0.38 1.03
N CYS A 196 4.63 0.14 0.24
CA CYS A 196 4.50 -0.32 -1.12
C CYS A 196 5.16 -1.68 -1.30
N VAL A 197 4.39 -2.71 -1.66
CA VAL A 197 4.91 -3.93 -2.26
C VAL A 197 4.98 -3.71 -3.75
N THR A 198 6.16 -3.83 -4.35
CA THR A 198 6.36 -3.61 -5.78
C THR A 198 7.54 -4.42 -6.33
N HIS A 199 7.59 -4.58 -7.64
CA HIS A 199 8.74 -5.08 -8.39
C HIS A 199 9.44 -3.96 -9.18
N GLU A 200 8.92 -2.74 -9.11
CA GLU A 200 9.44 -1.58 -9.84
C GLU A 200 10.61 -0.93 -9.10
N ILE A 201 11.83 -1.41 -9.38
CA ILE A 201 13.04 -0.94 -8.68
C ILE A 201 13.33 0.55 -8.93
N GLY A 202 13.06 1.03 -10.15
CA GLY A 202 13.21 2.44 -10.50
C GLY A 202 12.34 3.34 -9.62
N PHE A 203 11.07 2.96 -9.44
CA PHE A 203 10.15 3.64 -8.53
C PHE A 203 10.63 3.55 -7.07
N ALA A 204 11.01 2.36 -6.61
CA ALA A 204 11.49 2.16 -5.25
C ALA A 204 12.70 3.06 -4.92
N ARG A 205 13.67 3.18 -5.84
CA ARG A 205 14.83 4.09 -5.69
C ARG A 205 14.43 5.56 -5.60
N GLN A 206 13.38 5.95 -6.29
CA GLN A 206 12.95 7.35 -6.37
C GLN A 206 12.17 7.81 -5.15
N VAL A 207 11.38 6.90 -4.54
CA VAL A 207 10.39 7.32 -3.53
C VAL A 207 10.67 6.79 -2.13
N ALA A 208 11.41 5.69 -1.97
CA ALA A 208 11.57 5.06 -0.68
C ALA A 208 12.51 5.83 0.23
N ASP A 209 12.07 6.05 1.47
CA ASP A 209 12.96 6.45 2.57
C ASP A 209 13.73 5.21 3.08
N ARG A 210 13.05 4.05 3.08
CA ARG A 210 13.59 2.77 3.53
C ARG A 210 13.04 1.63 2.69
N VAL A 211 13.90 0.63 2.50
CA VAL A 211 13.58 -0.61 1.78
C VAL A 211 13.79 -1.78 2.72
N ILE A 212 12.83 -2.70 2.74
CA ILE A 212 13.00 -4.03 3.35
C ILE A 212 12.97 -5.12 2.28
N PHE A 213 13.85 -6.09 2.44
CA PHE A 213 13.88 -7.28 1.60
C PHE A 213 13.37 -8.49 2.39
N LEU A 214 12.22 -9.01 1.96
CA LEU A 214 11.54 -10.16 2.56
C LEU A 214 11.86 -11.42 1.78
N ASP A 215 12.45 -12.42 2.43
CA ASP A 215 12.68 -13.75 1.85
C ASP A 215 12.49 -14.84 2.93
N SER A 216 11.96 -15.98 2.53
CA SER A 216 11.76 -17.13 3.40
C SER A 216 11.05 -16.78 4.71
N ALA A 217 9.94 -16.01 4.60
CA ALA A 217 9.09 -15.55 5.70
C ALA A 217 9.73 -14.54 6.67
N LYS A 218 10.93 -14.00 6.39
CA LYS A 218 11.68 -13.08 7.27
C LYS A 218 12.13 -11.83 6.55
N ILE A 219 12.28 -10.74 7.29
CA ILE A 219 13.03 -9.57 6.83
C ILE A 219 14.52 -9.96 6.90
N VAL A 220 15.17 -10.11 5.75
CA VAL A 220 16.57 -10.53 5.67
C VAL A 220 17.52 -9.38 5.44
N GLU A 221 17.01 -8.25 4.95
CA GLU A 221 17.79 -7.02 4.84
C GLU A 221 16.86 -5.81 4.92
N GLU A 222 17.39 -4.72 5.50
CA GLU A 222 16.72 -3.45 5.69
C GLU A 222 17.74 -2.33 5.59
N GLY A 223 17.40 -1.23 4.94
CA GLY A 223 18.27 -0.06 4.80
C GLY A 223 17.71 1.01 3.87
N THR A 224 18.51 2.02 3.59
CA THR A 224 18.19 3.02 2.58
C THR A 224 18.21 2.40 1.18
N PRO A 225 17.57 3.03 0.17
CA PRO A 225 17.65 2.56 -1.22
C PRO A 225 19.11 2.39 -1.70
N GLU A 226 20.02 3.29 -1.32
CA GLU A 226 21.43 3.22 -1.69
C GLU A 226 22.14 2.01 -1.07
N GLU A 227 21.81 1.67 0.17
CA GLU A 227 22.38 0.51 0.85
C GLU A 227 21.87 -0.79 0.24
N VAL A 228 20.55 -0.93 0.12
CA VAL A 228 19.90 -2.19 -0.30
C VAL A 228 20.11 -2.48 -1.79
N PHE A 229 20.04 -1.46 -2.66
CA PHE A 229 20.22 -1.65 -4.11
C PHE A 229 21.66 -1.50 -4.58
N GLY A 230 22.48 -0.71 -3.88
CA GLY A 230 23.84 -0.41 -4.31
C GLY A 230 24.90 -1.30 -3.66
N LYS A 231 24.71 -1.63 -2.38
CA LYS A 231 25.66 -2.40 -1.57
C LYS A 231 24.95 -3.39 -0.65
N PRO A 232 24.14 -4.31 -1.17
CA PRO A 232 23.43 -5.28 -0.33
C PRO A 232 24.43 -6.11 0.49
N LYS A 233 24.13 -6.30 1.76
CA LYS A 233 24.97 -7.06 2.72
C LYS A 233 24.63 -8.54 2.69
N ASN A 234 23.33 -8.86 2.57
CA ASN A 234 22.84 -10.25 2.60
C ASN A 234 23.05 -10.92 1.23
N GLU A 235 23.56 -12.14 1.22
CA GLU A 235 23.81 -12.91 -0.01
C GLU A 235 22.52 -13.20 -0.80
N ARG A 236 21.39 -13.42 -0.13
CA ARG A 236 20.09 -13.63 -0.79
C ARG A 236 19.64 -12.38 -1.54
N THR A 237 19.84 -11.20 -0.92
CA THR A 237 19.56 -9.91 -1.54
C THR A 237 20.44 -9.68 -2.76
N LYS A 238 21.75 -9.95 -2.67
CA LYS A 238 22.68 -9.87 -3.81
C LYS A 238 22.26 -10.75 -4.97
N ILE A 239 21.95 -12.02 -4.70
CA ILE A 239 21.49 -12.98 -5.71
C ILE A 239 20.18 -12.50 -6.36
N PHE A 240 19.26 -11.96 -5.58
CA PHE A 240 17.99 -11.46 -6.10
C PHE A 240 18.21 -10.28 -7.06
N PHE A 241 18.96 -9.27 -6.64
CA PHE A 241 19.20 -8.09 -7.48
C PHE A 241 20.10 -8.37 -8.68
N SER A 242 21.04 -9.32 -8.60
CA SER A 242 21.86 -9.71 -9.76
C SER A 242 21.02 -10.31 -10.91
N LYS A 243 19.83 -10.85 -10.62
CA LYS A 243 18.92 -11.42 -11.64
C LYS A 243 17.95 -10.39 -12.23
N ILE A 244 17.75 -9.24 -11.59
CA ILE A 244 16.75 -8.26 -11.99
C ILE A 244 17.39 -7.01 -12.58
N LEU A 245 18.63 -6.68 -12.18
CA LEU A 245 19.35 -5.49 -12.63
C LEU A 245 20.22 -5.73 -13.88
N HIS A 246 20.20 -6.93 -14.42
CA HIS A 246 20.79 -7.34 -15.69
C HIS A 246 19.68 -7.81 -16.62
#